data_c3ab6679d61734768ddc6454f3e925fe
#
_entry.id   c3ab6679d61734768ddc6454f3e925fe
#
_cell.length_a   1.000
_cell.length_b   1.000
_cell.length_c   1.000
_cell.angle_alpha   90.00
_cell.angle_beta   90.00
_cell.angle_gamma   90.00
#
_symmetry.space_group_name_H-M   'P 1'
#
loop_
_entity.id
_entity.type
_entity.pdbx_description
1 polymer ?
#
loop_
_entity_poly.entity_id
_entity_poly.type
_entity_poly.pdbx_seq_one_letter_code
_entity_poly.pdbx_strand_id
1 'polypeptide(L)'
;MPQPTASPSHRPPVRPRVGGRLLAALAIAFALGALAPLAVFAQKLDRDKPVNIEADRVEVDEQRQESTFIGNVQITQGSMVIRGERIVVRQDRKGFNYGTAFGSPREQAYFRQRRDGTDEYVEGWADRLEYDGRRETVQFFTRARLLRGGDEVRGDYMVYEMATEMFRVLGGGKTGASANNPQGRVRAVLQPRREEDKPGGDRARPAAPGITLKPATGVAAPRE
;
A
#
# COMPACT_ATOMS: atom_id res chain seq x y z
N MET A 1 -71.26 72.18 -16.14
CA MET A 1 -70.19 72.14 -17.11
C MET A 1 -68.95 71.64 -16.37
N PRO A 2 -68.50 70.37 -16.53
CA PRO A 2 -67.29 69.93 -15.93
C PRO A 2 -66.13 69.90 -16.98
N GLN A 3 -64.96 70.29 -16.52
CA GLN A 3 -63.76 70.32 -17.29
C GLN A 3 -63.11 68.91 -17.44
N PRO A 4 -62.40 68.61 -18.51
CA PRO A 4 -61.73 67.35 -18.66
C PRO A 4 -60.36 67.41 -18.00
N THR A 5 -60.09 66.40 -17.17
CA THR A 5 -58.82 66.14 -16.54
C THR A 5 -57.87 65.45 -17.50
N ALA A 6 -56.62 65.97 -17.65
CA ALA A 6 -55.55 65.45 -18.47
C ALA A 6 -54.89 64.23 -17.76
N SER A 7 -54.77 63.13 -18.48
CA SER A 7 -53.98 61.94 -18.04
C SER A 7 -52.49 62.18 -18.22
N PRO A 8 -51.65 61.80 -17.24
CA PRO A 8 -50.21 61.78 -17.40
C PRO A 8 -49.75 60.52 -18.14
N SER A 9 -48.94 60.73 -19.18
CA SER A 9 -48.29 59.69 -19.96
C SER A 9 -47.23 58.96 -19.15
N HIS A 10 -47.47 57.71 -18.87
CA HIS A 10 -46.46 56.80 -18.28
C HIS A 10 -45.46 56.36 -19.34
N ARG A 11 -44.17 56.77 -19.22
CA ARG A 11 -43.06 56.20 -19.96
C ARG A 11 -42.59 54.96 -19.21
N PRO A 12 -42.34 53.81 -19.88
CA PRO A 12 -41.79 52.65 -19.22
C PRO A 12 -40.29 52.84 -18.95
N PRO A 13 -39.74 52.31 -17.82
CA PRO A 13 -38.34 52.39 -17.50
C PRO A 13 -37.54 51.46 -18.40
N VAL A 14 -36.45 52.02 -18.95
CA VAL A 14 -35.41 51.30 -19.71
C VAL A 14 -34.61 50.42 -18.73
N ARG A 15 -34.74 49.10 -18.83
CA ARG A 15 -33.96 48.14 -18.06
C ARG A 15 -32.56 47.99 -18.69
N PRO A 16 -31.47 48.15 -17.93
CA PRO A 16 -30.13 47.88 -18.42
C PRO A 16 -29.95 46.34 -18.59
N ARG A 17 -29.58 45.91 -19.79
CA ARG A 17 -29.15 44.54 -20.06
C ARG A 17 -27.71 44.33 -19.52
N VAL A 18 -27.60 44.05 -18.22
CA VAL A 18 -26.33 43.58 -17.62
C VAL A 18 -26.62 42.17 -17.12
N GLY A 19 -26.19 41.16 -17.82
CA GLY A 19 -26.40 39.79 -17.33
C GLY A 19 -25.82 38.64 -18.14
N GLY A 20 -25.31 38.90 -19.37
CA GLY A 20 -24.86 37.80 -20.22
C GLY A 20 -23.41 37.31 -19.99
N ARG A 21 -22.56 38.11 -19.33
CA ARG A 21 -21.13 37.76 -19.19
C ARG A 21 -20.74 37.15 -17.84
N LEU A 22 -21.52 37.35 -16.80
CA LEU A 22 -21.27 36.78 -15.47
C LEU A 22 -21.69 35.31 -15.34
N LEU A 23 -22.72 34.89 -16.07
CA LEU A 23 -23.18 33.48 -16.04
C LEU A 23 -22.25 32.53 -16.81
N ALA A 24 -21.55 33.02 -17.86
CA ALA A 24 -20.58 32.21 -18.59
C ALA A 24 -19.28 31.98 -17.80
N ALA A 25 -18.86 32.92 -16.95
CA ALA A 25 -17.67 32.77 -16.10
C ALA A 25 -17.90 31.78 -14.94
N LEU A 26 -19.12 31.70 -14.41
CA LEU A 26 -19.46 30.78 -13.33
C LEU A 26 -19.53 29.30 -13.79
N ALA A 27 -19.96 29.06 -15.04
CA ALA A 27 -20.04 27.73 -15.62
C ALA A 27 -18.65 27.12 -15.91
N ILE A 28 -17.66 27.96 -16.28
CA ILE A 28 -16.29 27.50 -16.54
C ILE A 28 -15.55 27.16 -15.23
N ALA A 29 -15.81 27.90 -14.15
CA ALA A 29 -15.22 27.61 -12.83
C ALA A 29 -15.74 26.30 -12.24
N PHE A 30 -16.99 25.90 -12.53
CA PHE A 30 -17.56 24.63 -12.06
C PHE A 30 -17.04 23.42 -12.85
N ALA A 31 -16.67 23.60 -14.12
CA ALA A 31 -16.14 22.51 -14.96
C ALA A 31 -14.67 22.16 -14.64
N LEU A 32 -13.87 23.08 -14.09
CA LEU A 32 -12.50 22.81 -13.67
C LEU A 32 -12.38 22.15 -12.28
N GLY A 33 -13.41 22.22 -11.45
CA GLY A 33 -13.43 21.60 -10.11
C GLY A 33 -13.71 20.10 -10.09
N ALA A 34 -14.15 19.51 -11.21
CA ALA A 34 -14.58 18.10 -11.27
C ALA A 34 -13.45 17.11 -11.64
N LEU A 35 -12.22 17.56 -11.86
CA LEU A 35 -11.05 16.69 -12.05
C LEU A 35 -10.26 16.52 -10.74
N ALA A 36 -10.94 16.25 -9.64
CA ALA A 36 -10.24 15.72 -8.47
C ALA A 36 -9.77 14.29 -8.80
N PRO A 37 -8.50 13.95 -8.56
CA PRO A 37 -7.98 12.62 -8.85
C PRO A 37 -8.68 11.60 -7.95
N LEU A 38 -9.46 10.71 -8.54
CA LEU A 38 -10.10 9.54 -7.89
C LEU A 38 -9.08 8.49 -7.41
N ALA A 39 -7.79 8.81 -7.42
CA ALA A 39 -6.70 7.86 -7.17
C ALA A 39 -6.40 7.55 -5.69
N VAL A 40 -7.10 8.19 -4.72
CA VAL A 40 -6.76 8.03 -3.29
C VAL A 40 -7.58 6.95 -2.57
N PHE A 41 -8.55 6.31 -3.23
CA PHE A 41 -9.53 5.44 -2.55
C PHE A 41 -9.20 3.94 -2.56
N ALA A 42 -8.21 3.47 -3.32
CA ALA A 42 -7.99 2.02 -3.48
C ALA A 42 -7.41 1.34 -2.22
N GLN A 43 -6.48 1.97 -1.51
CA GLN A 43 -5.84 1.40 -0.32
C GLN A 43 -6.78 1.24 0.89
N LYS A 44 -7.76 2.13 1.05
CA LYS A 44 -8.75 2.02 2.13
C LYS A 44 -9.65 0.80 2.02
N LEU A 45 -9.87 0.31 0.80
CA LEU A 45 -10.84 -0.77 0.55
C LEU A 45 -10.43 -2.12 1.16
N ASP A 46 -9.15 -2.46 1.20
CA ASP A 46 -8.70 -3.75 1.76
C ASP A 46 -8.71 -3.75 3.29
N ARG A 47 -8.38 -2.64 3.94
CA ARG A 47 -8.39 -2.50 5.40
C ARG A 47 -9.78 -2.57 6.02
N ASP A 48 -10.79 -2.05 5.31
CA ASP A 48 -12.17 -2.04 5.78
C ASP A 48 -12.86 -3.39 5.52
N LYS A 49 -12.16 -4.34 4.89
CA LYS A 49 -12.67 -5.70 4.69
C LYS A 49 -12.55 -6.52 5.98
N PRO A 50 -13.49 -7.43 6.21
CA PRO A 50 -13.40 -8.35 7.32
C PRO A 50 -12.12 -9.19 7.22
N VAL A 51 -11.54 -9.49 8.38
CA VAL A 51 -10.44 -10.47 8.50
C VAL A 51 -11.04 -11.85 8.62
N ASN A 52 -10.75 -12.73 7.67
CA ASN A 52 -11.13 -14.14 7.71
C ASN A 52 -9.91 -14.97 8.10
N ILE A 53 -10.06 -15.90 9.03
CA ILE A 53 -9.00 -16.77 9.50
C ILE A 53 -9.48 -18.22 9.40
N GLU A 54 -8.66 -19.06 8.77
CA GLU A 54 -8.84 -20.50 8.65
C GLU A 54 -7.67 -21.19 9.31
N ALA A 55 -7.91 -22.25 10.10
CA ALA A 55 -6.90 -23.03 10.80
C ALA A 55 -7.48 -24.37 11.26
N ASP A 56 -6.60 -25.34 11.53
CA ASP A 56 -7.03 -26.64 12.07
C ASP A 56 -7.43 -26.52 13.55
N ARG A 57 -6.81 -25.59 14.30
CA ARG A 57 -7.07 -25.37 15.74
C ARG A 57 -6.87 -23.92 16.13
N VAL A 58 -7.63 -23.45 17.11
CA VAL A 58 -7.45 -22.14 17.75
C VAL A 58 -7.38 -22.29 19.27
N GLU A 59 -6.47 -21.52 19.88
CA GLU A 59 -6.35 -21.32 21.32
C GLU A 59 -6.50 -19.83 21.62
N VAL A 60 -7.39 -19.47 22.56
CA VAL A 60 -7.68 -18.07 22.89
C VAL A 60 -7.26 -17.79 24.33
N ASP A 61 -6.41 -16.79 24.52
CA ASP A 61 -6.03 -16.26 25.84
C ASP A 61 -6.65 -14.86 26.01
N GLU A 62 -7.78 -14.81 26.70
CA GLU A 62 -8.50 -13.55 26.93
C GLU A 62 -7.72 -12.59 27.83
N GLN A 63 -6.87 -13.09 28.74
CA GLN A 63 -6.09 -12.23 29.63
C GLN A 63 -5.01 -11.46 28.86
N ARG A 64 -4.40 -12.10 27.88
CA ARG A 64 -3.39 -11.52 27.01
C ARG A 64 -3.96 -10.85 25.76
N GLN A 65 -5.24 -10.98 25.51
CA GLN A 65 -5.92 -10.55 24.27
C GLN A 65 -5.21 -11.14 23.04
N GLU A 66 -4.88 -12.43 23.11
CA GLU A 66 -4.11 -13.18 22.14
C GLU A 66 -4.88 -14.42 21.68
N SER A 67 -4.91 -14.63 20.37
CA SER A 67 -5.43 -15.86 19.76
C SER A 67 -4.32 -16.53 18.97
N THR A 68 -4.07 -17.80 19.25
CA THR A 68 -3.09 -18.63 18.54
C THR A 68 -3.81 -19.61 17.65
N PHE A 69 -3.60 -19.50 16.36
CA PHE A 69 -4.10 -20.38 15.31
C PHE A 69 -2.99 -21.35 14.90
N ILE A 70 -3.32 -22.63 14.73
CA ILE A 70 -2.34 -23.72 14.55
C ILE A 70 -2.82 -24.66 13.45
N GLY A 71 -1.92 -25.03 12.57
CA GLY A 71 -2.11 -25.96 11.45
C GLY A 71 -2.76 -25.29 10.23
N ASN A 72 -2.06 -25.29 9.11
CA ASN A 72 -2.54 -24.80 7.80
C ASN A 72 -3.18 -23.40 7.86
N VAL A 73 -2.62 -22.50 8.69
CA VAL A 73 -3.27 -21.23 9.00
C VAL A 73 -3.24 -20.30 7.78
N GLN A 74 -4.40 -19.74 7.43
CA GLN A 74 -4.55 -18.69 6.44
C GLN A 74 -5.37 -17.53 6.99
N ILE A 75 -4.82 -16.33 6.92
CA ILE A 75 -5.51 -15.06 7.19
C ILE A 75 -5.72 -14.36 5.86
N THR A 76 -6.94 -13.87 5.62
CA THR A 76 -7.29 -13.12 4.41
C THR A 76 -8.00 -11.83 4.80
N GLN A 77 -7.54 -10.68 4.26
CA GLN A 77 -8.21 -9.39 4.38
C GLN A 77 -8.12 -8.64 3.03
N GLY A 78 -9.23 -8.57 2.31
CA GLY A 78 -9.21 -8.05 0.94
C GLY A 78 -8.29 -8.85 0.04
N SER A 79 -7.28 -8.20 -0.54
CA SER A 79 -6.26 -8.85 -1.38
C SER A 79 -5.07 -9.42 -0.57
N MET A 80 -4.95 -9.01 0.72
CA MET A 80 -3.89 -9.49 1.60
C MET A 80 -4.15 -10.92 2.06
N VAL A 81 -3.12 -11.74 1.97
CA VAL A 81 -3.10 -13.12 2.46
C VAL A 81 -1.83 -13.34 3.27
N ILE A 82 -1.98 -13.90 4.48
CA ILE A 82 -0.86 -14.37 5.32
C ILE A 82 -1.08 -15.85 5.60
N ARG A 83 -0.05 -16.68 5.41
CA ARG A 83 -0.09 -18.11 5.72
C ARG A 83 1.05 -18.50 6.63
N GLY A 84 0.83 -19.54 7.41
CA GLY A 84 1.86 -20.13 8.25
C GLY A 84 1.38 -21.41 8.92
N GLU A 85 2.30 -22.15 9.52
CA GLU A 85 1.99 -23.32 10.36
C GLU A 85 1.30 -22.89 11.67
N ARG A 86 1.74 -21.73 12.20
CA ARG A 86 1.17 -21.13 13.40
C ARG A 86 1.11 -19.62 13.24
N ILE A 87 -0.01 -19.02 13.56
CA ILE A 87 -0.16 -17.57 13.56
C ILE A 87 -0.74 -17.13 14.92
N VAL A 88 -0.05 -16.17 15.53
CA VAL A 88 -0.48 -15.51 16.76
C VAL A 88 -1.05 -14.16 16.40
N VAL A 89 -2.28 -13.89 16.76
CA VAL A 89 -2.97 -12.61 16.51
C VAL A 89 -3.24 -11.92 17.83
N ARG A 90 -2.92 -10.64 17.90
CA ARG A 90 -3.28 -9.75 19.01
C ARG A 90 -4.05 -8.56 18.49
N GLN A 91 -5.03 -8.11 19.27
CA GLN A 91 -5.76 -6.89 18.99
C GLN A 91 -5.52 -5.88 20.10
N ASP A 92 -5.15 -4.65 19.74
CA ASP A 92 -5.05 -3.61 20.74
C ASP A 92 -6.42 -2.98 21.08
N ARG A 93 -6.45 -2.13 22.12
CA ARG A 93 -7.67 -1.46 22.57
C ARG A 93 -8.29 -0.51 21.52
N LYS A 94 -7.56 -0.19 20.46
CA LYS A 94 -8.03 0.64 19.34
C LYS A 94 -8.47 -0.17 18.14
N GLY A 95 -8.47 -1.51 18.26
CA GLY A 95 -8.89 -2.42 17.21
C GLY A 95 -7.84 -2.73 16.15
N PHE A 96 -6.58 -2.29 16.34
CA PHE A 96 -5.50 -2.65 15.41
C PHE A 96 -5.02 -4.07 15.67
N ASN A 97 -4.91 -4.83 14.58
CA ASN A 97 -4.44 -6.19 14.62
C ASN A 97 -2.92 -6.26 14.44
N TYR A 98 -2.30 -7.11 15.23
CA TYR A 98 -0.90 -7.50 15.10
C TYR A 98 -0.86 -9.00 14.88
N GLY A 99 -0.07 -9.45 13.93
CA GLY A 99 0.04 -10.86 13.61
C GLY A 99 1.49 -11.30 13.57
N THR A 100 1.80 -12.47 14.16
CA THR A 100 3.09 -13.12 13.98
C THR A 100 2.84 -14.49 13.38
N ALA A 101 3.28 -14.68 12.13
CA ALA A 101 3.19 -15.95 11.44
C ALA A 101 4.54 -16.67 11.46
N PHE A 102 4.49 -17.95 11.77
CA PHE A 102 5.63 -18.85 11.79
C PHE A 102 5.47 -19.91 10.71
N GLY A 103 6.51 -20.11 9.93
CA GLY A 103 6.61 -21.24 9.02
C GLY A 103 6.88 -22.54 9.77
N SER A 104 6.92 -23.63 9.02
CA SER A 104 7.40 -24.95 9.46
C SER A 104 8.81 -25.21 8.93
N PRO A 105 9.48 -26.30 9.35
CA PRO A 105 10.75 -26.71 8.75
C PRO A 105 10.65 -27.01 7.24
N ARG A 106 9.45 -27.30 6.74
CA ARG A 106 9.20 -27.67 5.34
C ARG A 106 8.71 -26.50 4.50
N GLU A 107 7.99 -25.54 5.13
CA GLU A 107 7.33 -24.42 4.42
C GLU A 107 7.48 -23.13 5.20
N GLN A 108 7.97 -22.11 4.54
CA GLN A 108 8.09 -20.78 5.14
C GLN A 108 6.72 -20.12 5.30
N ALA A 109 6.61 -19.20 6.26
CA ALA A 109 5.48 -18.30 6.32
C ALA A 109 5.43 -17.44 5.06
N TYR A 110 4.24 -17.15 4.59
CA TYR A 110 3.96 -16.50 3.31
C TYR A 110 3.09 -15.27 3.50
N PHE A 111 3.38 -14.24 2.72
CA PHE A 111 2.61 -13.00 2.61
C PHE A 111 2.34 -12.70 1.14
N ARG A 112 1.13 -12.21 0.84
CA ARG A 112 0.79 -11.65 -0.46
C ARG A 112 -0.14 -10.46 -0.30
N GLN A 113 0.02 -9.45 -1.14
CA GLN A 113 -0.90 -8.32 -1.27
C GLN A 113 -0.88 -7.78 -2.70
N ARG A 114 -2.04 -7.39 -3.21
CA ARG A 114 -2.12 -6.70 -4.50
C ARG A 114 -1.65 -5.26 -4.34
N ARG A 115 -0.88 -4.79 -5.29
CA ARG A 115 -0.41 -3.41 -5.35
C ARG A 115 -1.53 -2.47 -5.77
N ASP A 116 -1.46 -1.25 -5.27
CA ASP A 116 -2.47 -0.24 -5.58
C ASP A 116 -2.46 0.15 -7.06
N GLY A 117 -3.67 0.21 -7.63
CA GLY A 117 -3.88 0.64 -9.01
C GLY A 117 -3.29 -0.30 -10.07
N THR A 118 -2.90 -1.52 -9.68
CA THR A 118 -2.37 -2.54 -10.60
C THR A 118 -2.98 -3.91 -10.30
N ASP A 119 -2.78 -4.88 -11.21
CA ASP A 119 -3.09 -6.29 -10.98
C ASP A 119 -1.87 -7.09 -10.51
N GLU A 120 -0.76 -6.41 -10.23
CA GLU A 120 0.45 -7.04 -9.71
C GLU A 120 0.35 -7.31 -8.22
N TYR A 121 1.08 -8.33 -7.78
CA TYR A 121 1.19 -8.69 -6.37
C TYR A 121 2.61 -8.50 -5.86
N VAL A 122 2.70 -8.12 -4.59
CA VAL A 122 3.89 -8.31 -3.78
C VAL A 122 3.72 -9.61 -3.03
N GLU A 123 4.70 -10.48 -3.11
CA GLU A 123 4.73 -11.76 -2.42
C GLU A 123 6.01 -11.86 -1.58
N GLY A 124 5.90 -12.44 -0.40
CA GLY A 124 7.04 -12.55 0.51
C GLY A 124 7.03 -13.85 1.31
N TRP A 125 8.21 -14.37 1.59
CA TRP A 125 8.44 -15.60 2.36
C TRP A 125 9.52 -15.33 3.41
N ALA A 126 9.36 -15.90 4.58
CA ALA A 126 10.37 -15.92 5.64
C ALA A 126 10.06 -17.04 6.65
N ASP A 127 10.99 -17.33 7.54
CA ASP A 127 10.74 -18.30 8.61
C ASP A 127 9.73 -17.74 9.61
N ARG A 128 9.73 -16.41 9.79
CA ARG A 128 8.77 -15.67 10.61
C ARG A 128 8.39 -14.36 9.93
N LEU A 129 7.10 -14.04 9.95
CA LEU A 129 6.54 -12.77 9.51
C LEU A 129 5.92 -12.04 10.71
N GLU A 130 6.07 -10.73 10.78
CA GLU A 130 5.37 -9.89 11.74
C GLU A 130 4.60 -8.80 10.98
N TYR A 131 3.28 -8.82 11.16
CA TYR A 131 2.36 -7.82 10.61
C TYR A 131 1.98 -6.81 11.69
N ASP A 132 2.13 -5.54 11.40
CA ASP A 132 1.68 -4.43 12.22
C ASP A 132 0.62 -3.61 11.47
N GLY A 133 -0.65 -3.81 11.83
CA GLY A 133 -1.80 -3.15 11.19
C GLY A 133 -1.86 -1.65 11.48
N ARG A 134 -1.24 -1.16 12.56
CA ARG A 134 -1.17 0.27 12.86
C ARG A 134 -0.17 1.00 11.97
N ARG A 135 1.01 0.38 11.77
CA ARG A 135 2.09 0.94 10.95
C ARG A 135 1.98 0.58 9.49
N GLU A 136 1.09 -0.35 9.15
CA GLU A 136 0.96 -0.93 7.82
C GLU A 136 2.28 -1.52 7.32
N THR A 137 2.91 -2.32 8.17
CA THR A 137 4.19 -2.93 7.84
C THR A 137 4.16 -4.44 7.99
N VAL A 138 4.91 -5.10 7.12
CA VAL A 138 5.25 -6.52 7.27
C VAL A 138 6.75 -6.64 7.38
N GLN A 139 7.20 -7.32 8.43
CA GLN A 139 8.59 -7.63 8.68
C GLN A 139 8.83 -9.10 8.43
N PHE A 140 9.91 -9.41 7.74
CA PHE A 140 10.31 -10.74 7.32
C PHE A 140 11.63 -11.08 8.02
N PHE A 141 11.65 -12.17 8.78
CA PHE A 141 12.80 -12.59 9.56
C PHE A 141 13.31 -13.94 9.11
N THR A 142 14.58 -14.02 8.87
CA THR A 142 15.34 -15.23 8.51
C THR A 142 14.92 -15.80 7.16
N ARG A 143 15.90 -15.96 6.27
CA ARG A 143 15.72 -16.45 4.91
C ARG A 143 14.65 -15.70 4.12
N ALA A 144 14.58 -14.37 4.34
CA ALA A 144 13.59 -13.51 3.75
C ALA A 144 13.74 -13.44 2.22
N ARG A 145 12.64 -13.57 1.52
CA ARG A 145 12.51 -13.45 0.07
C ARG A 145 11.29 -12.63 -0.26
N LEU A 146 11.42 -11.69 -1.19
CA LEU A 146 10.32 -10.88 -1.68
C LEU A 146 10.34 -10.87 -3.21
N LEU A 147 9.16 -11.03 -3.80
CA LEU A 147 8.92 -11.00 -5.23
C LEU A 147 7.93 -9.88 -5.56
N ARG A 148 8.24 -9.10 -6.59
CA ARG A 148 7.37 -8.03 -7.09
C ARG A 148 7.54 -7.87 -8.61
N GLY A 149 6.48 -8.10 -9.38
CA GLY A 149 6.49 -7.91 -10.83
C GLY A 149 7.64 -8.65 -11.56
N GLY A 150 8.08 -9.80 -11.04
CA GLY A 150 9.21 -10.56 -11.56
C GLY A 150 10.55 -10.23 -10.90
N ASP A 151 10.71 -9.10 -10.23
CA ASP A 151 11.91 -8.75 -9.47
C ASP A 151 11.94 -9.53 -8.16
N GLU A 152 13.07 -10.13 -7.85
CA GLU A 152 13.27 -10.90 -6.63
C GLU A 152 14.40 -10.32 -5.77
N VAL A 153 14.13 -10.16 -4.47
CA VAL A 153 15.13 -9.74 -3.48
C VAL A 153 15.18 -10.73 -2.33
N ARG A 154 16.38 -11.07 -1.88
CA ARG A 154 16.65 -11.98 -0.76
C ARG A 154 17.57 -11.32 0.27
N GLY A 155 17.31 -11.59 1.54
CA GLY A 155 18.10 -11.12 2.67
C GLY A 155 17.74 -11.86 3.94
N ASP A 156 18.33 -11.48 5.06
CA ASP A 156 18.02 -12.08 6.35
C ASP A 156 16.91 -11.37 7.10
N TYR A 157 16.75 -10.07 6.81
CA TYR A 157 15.67 -9.25 7.36
C TYR A 157 15.16 -8.27 6.31
N MET A 158 13.85 -8.15 6.19
CA MET A 158 13.19 -7.18 5.32
C MET A 158 12.05 -6.50 6.05
N VAL A 159 11.78 -5.25 5.69
CA VAL A 159 10.57 -4.50 6.07
C VAL A 159 9.87 -4.06 4.79
N TYR A 160 8.61 -4.37 4.66
CA TYR A 160 7.73 -3.87 3.62
C TYR A 160 6.72 -2.91 4.23
N GLU A 161 6.70 -1.67 3.77
CA GLU A 161 5.73 -0.64 4.12
C GLU A 161 4.61 -0.66 3.08
N MET A 162 3.45 -1.19 3.44
CA MET A 162 2.32 -1.39 2.52
C MET A 162 1.75 -0.07 1.99
N ALA A 163 1.73 0.99 2.84
CA ALA A 163 1.18 2.30 2.48
C ALA A 163 1.99 3.03 1.40
N THR A 164 3.30 2.82 1.37
CA THR A 164 4.22 3.47 0.43
C THR A 164 4.74 2.52 -0.64
N GLU A 165 4.40 1.23 -0.52
CA GLU A 165 4.97 0.12 -1.32
C GLU A 165 6.51 0.08 -1.29
N MET A 166 7.11 0.63 -0.24
CA MET A 166 8.56 0.66 -0.06
C MET A 166 9.01 -0.56 0.72
N PHE A 167 10.11 -1.15 0.30
CA PHE A 167 10.77 -2.19 1.06
C PHE A 167 12.24 -1.86 1.34
N ARG A 168 12.69 -2.27 2.52
CA ARG A 168 14.09 -2.18 2.94
C ARG A 168 14.58 -3.58 3.25
N VAL A 169 15.77 -3.89 2.76
CA VAL A 169 16.40 -5.19 2.97
C VAL A 169 17.70 -4.97 3.67
N LEU A 170 17.90 -5.69 4.76
CA LEU A 170 19.15 -5.70 5.50
C LEU A 170 19.79 -7.09 5.35
N GLY A 171 21.03 -7.09 4.97
CA GLY A 171 21.86 -8.28 5.08
C GLY A 171 22.25 -8.46 6.55
N GLY A 172 22.30 -9.70 7.02
CA GLY A 172 22.57 -10.00 8.43
C GLY A 172 24.02 -9.70 8.90
N GLY A 173 24.88 -9.19 8.03
CA GLY A 173 26.29 -9.00 8.35
C GLY A 173 26.94 -10.27 8.92
N LYS A 174 27.94 -10.12 9.80
CA LYS A 174 28.58 -11.28 10.46
C LYS A 174 27.64 -11.99 11.46
N THR A 175 26.65 -11.31 11.99
CA THR A 175 25.67 -11.85 12.96
C THR A 175 24.44 -12.48 12.30
N GLY A 176 24.18 -12.20 11.03
CA GLY A 176 23.06 -12.75 10.25
C GLY A 176 23.49 -13.73 9.17
N ALA A 177 24.75 -14.20 9.21
CA ALA A 177 25.20 -15.25 8.32
C ALA A 177 24.42 -16.54 8.62
N SER A 178 23.59 -16.99 7.66
CA SER A 178 22.90 -18.26 7.72
C SER A 178 23.60 -19.28 6.81
N ALA A 179 23.31 -20.57 7.00
CA ALA A 179 23.85 -21.60 6.12
C ALA A 179 23.59 -21.34 4.63
N ASN A 180 22.49 -20.67 4.31
CA ASN A 180 22.09 -20.32 2.94
C ASN A 180 22.59 -18.94 2.49
N ASN A 181 23.13 -18.13 3.40
CA ASN A 181 23.71 -16.82 3.13
C ASN A 181 24.94 -16.58 4.04
N PRO A 182 26.04 -17.34 3.81
CA PRO A 182 27.21 -17.32 4.69
C PRO A 182 27.87 -15.94 4.84
N GLN A 183 27.64 -15.06 3.89
CA GLN A 183 28.18 -13.69 3.89
C GLN A 183 27.19 -12.65 4.41
N GLY A 184 25.93 -13.04 4.73
CA GLY A 184 24.88 -12.12 5.17
C GLY A 184 24.56 -11.01 4.17
N ARG A 185 24.78 -11.24 2.86
CA ARG A 185 24.60 -10.21 1.82
C ARG A 185 23.18 -10.20 1.27
N VAL A 186 22.71 -9.01 0.92
CA VAL A 186 21.48 -8.85 0.13
C VAL A 186 21.75 -9.29 -1.32
N ARG A 187 20.82 -10.07 -1.89
CA ARG A 187 20.83 -10.47 -3.31
C ARG A 187 19.57 -9.97 -3.97
N ALA A 188 19.70 -9.39 -5.16
CA ALA A 188 18.57 -8.93 -5.97
C ALA A 188 18.75 -9.44 -7.40
N VAL A 189 17.64 -9.89 -8.00
CA VAL A 189 17.52 -10.22 -9.41
C VAL A 189 16.44 -9.31 -9.97
N LEU A 190 16.81 -8.46 -10.93
CA LEU A 190 15.90 -7.52 -11.59
C LEU A 190 15.64 -8.01 -13.00
N GLN A 191 14.34 -8.06 -13.37
CA GLN A 191 13.95 -8.43 -14.72
C GLN A 191 14.04 -7.23 -15.67
N PRO A 192 14.62 -7.37 -16.87
CA PRO A 192 14.55 -6.33 -17.89
C PRO A 192 13.08 -6.05 -18.25
N ARG A 193 12.67 -4.79 -18.17
CA ARG A 193 11.35 -4.41 -18.67
C ARG A 193 11.33 -4.53 -20.19
N ARG A 194 10.43 -5.34 -20.73
CA ARG A 194 10.16 -5.36 -22.16
C ARG A 194 9.37 -4.09 -22.52
N GLU A 195 9.71 -3.48 -23.68
CA GLU A 195 8.99 -2.26 -24.15
C GLU A 195 7.50 -2.51 -24.45
N GLU A 196 7.07 -3.75 -24.55
CA GLU A 196 5.67 -4.15 -24.77
C GLU A 196 4.76 -3.93 -23.56
N ASP A 197 5.30 -3.74 -22.36
CA ASP A 197 4.53 -3.44 -21.15
C ASP A 197 4.20 -1.96 -20.95
N LYS A 198 4.34 -1.13 -21.99
CA LYS A 198 3.84 0.26 -21.98
C LYS A 198 2.32 0.22 -22.18
N PRO A 199 1.50 0.61 -21.17
CA PRO A 199 0.10 0.91 -21.43
C PRO A 199 0.07 2.00 -22.51
N GLY A 200 -0.50 1.71 -23.67
CA GLY A 200 -0.67 2.69 -24.73
C GLY A 200 -1.54 3.85 -24.22
N GLY A 201 -0.97 5.05 -24.13
CA GLY A 201 -1.69 6.23 -23.69
C GLY A 201 -0.73 7.31 -23.19
N ASP A 202 -0.41 8.22 -24.09
CA ASP A 202 0.27 9.50 -23.91
C ASP A 202 -0.13 10.23 -22.61
N ARG A 203 0.67 10.08 -21.57
CA ARG A 203 0.84 11.04 -20.46
C ARG A 203 2.10 10.64 -19.70
N ALA A 204 3.13 11.48 -19.80
CA ALA A 204 4.34 11.38 -19.02
C ALA A 204 4.02 11.35 -17.51
N ARG A 205 3.98 10.16 -16.94
CA ARG A 205 3.97 9.95 -15.48
C ARG A 205 5.44 9.81 -15.07
N PRO A 206 5.88 10.52 -14.03
CA PRO A 206 7.24 10.33 -13.54
C PRO A 206 7.46 8.86 -13.24
N ALA A 207 8.52 8.28 -13.78
CA ALA A 207 8.92 6.92 -13.49
C ALA A 207 9.01 6.76 -11.96
N ALA A 208 8.30 5.79 -11.39
CA ALA A 208 8.53 5.40 -10.02
C ALA A 208 10.03 5.10 -9.86
N PRO A 209 10.69 5.60 -8.80
CA PRO A 209 12.12 5.43 -8.66
C PRO A 209 12.45 3.94 -8.66
N GLY A 210 13.23 3.52 -9.63
CA GLY A 210 13.84 2.19 -9.64
C GLY A 210 14.59 1.98 -8.34
N ILE A 211 14.77 0.73 -7.94
CA ILE A 211 15.55 0.37 -6.75
C ILE A 211 16.94 0.97 -6.89
N THR A 212 17.18 2.11 -6.25
CA THR A 212 18.52 2.70 -6.19
C THR A 212 19.20 2.05 -4.98
N LEU A 213 19.99 1.02 -5.24
CA LEU A 213 20.91 0.47 -4.24
C LEU A 213 21.98 1.54 -4.00
N LYS A 214 21.88 2.25 -2.89
CA LYS A 214 22.92 3.16 -2.43
C LYS A 214 24.10 2.31 -1.95
N PRO A 215 25.31 2.36 -2.52
CA PRO A 215 26.46 1.66 -1.97
C PRO A 215 26.72 2.22 -0.57
N ALA A 216 26.92 1.34 0.41
CA ALA A 216 27.37 1.73 1.73
C ALA A 216 28.79 2.29 1.61
N THR A 217 28.92 3.61 1.62
CA THR A 217 30.21 4.30 1.69
C THR A 217 30.69 4.25 3.14
N GLY A 218 31.77 3.57 3.40
CA GLY A 218 32.46 3.67 4.70
C GLY A 218 32.92 2.36 5.32
N VAL A 219 33.81 1.63 4.66
CA VAL A 219 34.77 0.78 5.36
C VAL A 219 36.14 1.37 5.13
N ALA A 220 36.62 2.15 6.09
CA ALA A 220 38.01 2.56 6.14
C ALA A 220 38.88 1.31 6.30
N ALA A 221 39.84 1.15 5.41
CA ALA A 221 40.86 0.12 5.50
C ALA A 221 41.72 0.32 6.78
N PRO A 222 42.14 -0.74 7.48
CA PRO A 222 43.11 -0.60 8.58
C PRO A 222 44.45 -0.19 7.97
N ARG A 223 45.02 0.86 8.51
CA ARG A 223 46.43 1.24 8.28
C ARG A 223 47.32 0.26 9.06
N GLU A 224 48.34 -0.23 8.39
CA GLU A 224 49.47 -0.91 8.98
C GLU A 224 50.20 -0.03 10.01
#